data_d853b1e33e1f2c19346d1bfae12326cd
#
_entry.id   d853b1e33e1f2c19346d1bfae12326cd
#
_cell.length_a   1.000
_cell.length_b   1.000
_cell.length_c   1.000
_cell.angle_alpha   90.00
_cell.angle_beta   90.00
_cell.angle_gamma   90.00
#
_symmetry.space_group_name_H-M   'P 1'
#
loop_
_entity.id
_entity.type
_entity.pdbx_description
1 polymer ?
#
loop_
_entity_poly.entity_id
_entity_poly.type
_entity_poly.pdbx_seq_one_letter_code
_entity_poly.pdbx_strand_id
1 'polypeptide(L)'
;ICFRCGLYFLVSCTFSNQPYISPDSVERNTAYNTRYVANILGGKEFNVGDNNVIALNLKLSTTGGRYLTPIDLEASAAAGRTIYDESQAYTQLQDAYFRMDVRLSYRMELGASTMEFSLDLQNVTNNQNVFTQSYNPRTGGITTEYQQGFFPVPTFRWTF
;
A
#
# COMPACT_ATOMS: atom_id res chain seq x y z
N ILE A 1 -16.55 -10.02 16.12
CA ILE A 1 -15.29 -10.56 16.68
C ILE A 1 -15.65 -11.82 17.45
N CYS A 2 -15.21 -12.98 16.98
CA CYS A 2 -15.47 -14.27 17.65
C CYS A 2 -14.28 -14.61 18.56
N PHE A 3 -14.34 -14.26 19.84
CA PHE A 3 -13.26 -14.47 20.80
C PHE A 3 -13.03 -15.95 21.21
N ARG A 4 -13.95 -16.85 20.87
CA ARG A 4 -13.86 -18.26 21.26
C ARG A 4 -13.08 -19.16 20.29
N CYS A 5 -12.79 -18.70 19.09
CA CYS A 5 -12.15 -19.52 18.03
C CYS A 5 -10.74 -19.05 17.66
N GLY A 6 -10.16 -18.07 18.38
CA GLY A 6 -8.89 -17.47 18.00
C GLY A 6 -8.91 -16.84 16.59
N LEU A 7 -10.09 -16.59 16.03
CA LEU A 7 -10.30 -15.97 14.72
C LEU A 7 -10.77 -14.52 14.91
N TYR A 8 -10.15 -13.59 14.21
CA TYR A 8 -10.59 -12.21 14.14
C TYR A 8 -10.50 -11.68 12.72
N PHE A 9 -11.33 -10.70 12.41
CA PHE A 9 -11.27 -9.98 11.14
C PHE A 9 -11.77 -8.57 11.30
N LEU A 10 -11.28 -7.69 10.45
CA LEU A 10 -11.72 -6.30 10.30
C LEU A 10 -11.80 -5.99 8.82
N VAL A 11 -12.90 -5.38 8.41
CA VAL A 11 -13.08 -4.86 7.07
C VAL A 11 -13.39 -3.37 7.19
N SER A 12 -12.67 -2.55 6.44
CA SER A 12 -12.90 -1.11 6.33
C SER A 12 -12.99 -0.77 4.86
N CYS A 13 -14.02 -0.03 4.49
CA CYS A 13 -14.19 0.49 3.14
C CYS A 13 -14.65 1.94 3.21
N THR A 14 -13.95 2.80 2.51
CA THR A 14 -14.25 4.23 2.40
C THR A 14 -14.41 4.59 0.94
N PHE A 15 -15.48 5.29 0.61
CA PHE A 15 -15.69 5.89 -0.70
C PHE A 15 -15.57 7.41 -0.58
N SER A 16 -14.85 8.02 -1.49
CA SER A 16 -14.67 9.47 -1.53
C SER A 16 -14.72 9.96 -2.97
N ASN A 17 -15.32 11.12 -3.15
CA ASN A 17 -15.28 11.88 -4.39
C ASN A 17 -14.96 13.34 -4.04
N GLN A 18 -13.81 13.83 -4.47
CA GLN A 18 -13.28 15.15 -4.11
C GLN A 18 -12.85 15.93 -5.35
N PRO A 19 -13.78 16.35 -6.20
CA PRO A 19 -13.49 17.29 -7.27
C PRO A 19 -13.25 18.69 -6.69
N TYR A 20 -12.56 19.53 -7.44
CA TYR A 20 -12.44 20.96 -7.14
C TYR A 20 -12.68 21.79 -8.40
N ILE A 21 -13.14 23.03 -8.21
CA ILE A 21 -13.29 23.98 -9.29
C ILE A 21 -12.05 24.87 -9.31
N SER A 22 -11.33 24.81 -10.40
CA SER A 22 -10.15 25.63 -10.63
C SER A 22 -10.53 27.11 -10.92
N PRO A 23 -9.62 28.08 -10.78
CA PRO A 23 -9.88 29.49 -11.10
C PRO A 23 -10.39 29.74 -12.52
N ASP A 24 -10.13 28.82 -13.46
CA ASP A 24 -10.64 28.83 -14.84
C ASP A 24 -12.09 28.31 -14.96
N SER A 25 -12.77 28.06 -13.83
CA SER A 25 -14.13 27.51 -13.73
C SER A 25 -14.28 26.10 -14.30
N VAL A 26 -13.19 25.35 -14.48
CA VAL A 26 -13.21 23.95 -14.89
C VAL A 26 -13.16 23.04 -13.67
N GLU A 27 -14.08 22.09 -13.59
CA GLU A 27 -14.06 21.05 -12.56
C GLU A 27 -12.98 20.02 -12.86
N ARG A 28 -12.09 19.79 -11.90
CA ARG A 28 -11.01 18.83 -11.99
C ARG A 28 -11.01 17.90 -10.79
N ASN A 29 -10.43 16.73 -10.97
CA ASN A 29 -10.12 15.83 -9.87
C ASN A 29 -8.94 16.37 -9.05
N THR A 30 -8.79 15.90 -7.83
CA THR A 30 -7.58 16.10 -7.02
C THR A 30 -6.72 14.84 -7.05
N ALA A 31 -5.43 14.97 -6.71
CA ALA A 31 -4.54 13.83 -6.52
C ALA A 31 -5.04 12.84 -5.46
N TYR A 32 -5.89 13.31 -4.55
CA TYR A 32 -6.45 12.53 -3.42
C TYR A 32 -7.80 11.90 -3.73
N ASN A 33 -8.38 12.16 -4.92
CA ASN A 33 -9.64 11.54 -5.34
C ASN A 33 -9.42 10.10 -5.79
N THR A 34 -9.12 9.22 -4.84
CA THR A 34 -8.87 7.79 -5.09
C THR A 34 -10.15 6.98 -5.27
N ARG A 35 -11.31 7.60 -5.15
CA ARG A 35 -12.65 7.02 -5.25
C ARG A 35 -12.98 6.00 -4.16
N TYR A 36 -12.09 5.08 -3.84
CA TYR A 36 -12.26 4.10 -2.77
C TYR A 36 -10.94 3.73 -2.11
N VAL A 37 -11.04 3.40 -0.83
CA VAL A 37 -9.97 2.74 -0.06
C VAL A 37 -10.62 1.57 0.68
N ALA A 38 -10.08 0.37 0.52
CA ALA A 38 -10.55 -0.81 1.22
C ALA A 38 -9.40 -1.56 1.89
N ASN A 39 -9.61 -1.95 3.14
CA ASN A 39 -8.69 -2.77 3.89
C ASN A 39 -9.42 -3.97 4.48
N ILE A 40 -8.83 -5.13 4.34
CA ILE A 40 -9.27 -6.38 4.98
C ILE A 40 -8.12 -6.87 5.83
N LEU A 41 -8.38 -7.10 7.09
CA LEU A 41 -7.43 -7.66 8.04
C LEU A 41 -8.08 -8.87 8.69
N GLY A 42 -7.38 -9.97 8.74
CA GLY A 42 -7.85 -11.16 9.40
C GLY A 42 -6.70 -11.97 9.96
N GLY A 43 -6.97 -12.74 11.00
CA GLY A 43 -5.97 -13.61 11.57
C GLY A 43 -6.58 -14.72 12.38
N LYS A 44 -5.80 -15.78 12.54
CA LYS A 44 -6.17 -16.92 13.35
C LYS A 44 -5.00 -17.33 14.24
N GLU A 45 -5.33 -17.55 15.51
CA GLU A 45 -4.40 -18.09 16.49
C GLU A 45 -4.68 -19.58 16.71
N PHE A 46 -3.61 -20.33 16.84
CA PHE A 46 -3.61 -21.78 17.13
C PHE A 46 -2.79 -22.00 18.38
N ASN A 47 -3.42 -22.55 19.44
CA ASN A 47 -2.69 -22.96 20.62
C ASN A 47 -1.87 -24.23 20.31
N VAL A 48 -0.61 -24.22 20.68
CA VAL A 48 0.34 -25.33 20.50
C VAL A 48 0.90 -25.71 21.85
N GLY A 49 0.43 -26.84 22.39
CA GLY A 49 0.69 -27.19 23.78
C GLY A 49 -0.03 -26.25 24.76
N ASP A 50 0.53 -26.13 25.97
CA ASP A 50 -0.12 -25.40 27.06
C ASP A 50 0.20 -23.90 27.03
N ASN A 51 1.38 -23.50 26.51
CA ASN A 51 1.90 -22.14 26.68
C ASN A 51 2.41 -21.51 25.36
N ASN A 52 2.12 -22.11 24.20
CA ASN A 52 2.61 -21.59 22.94
C ASN A 52 1.45 -21.27 21.99
N VAL A 53 1.66 -20.26 21.15
CA VAL A 53 0.66 -19.83 20.15
C VAL A 53 1.34 -19.61 18.80
N ILE A 54 0.77 -20.21 17.77
CA ILE A 54 1.07 -19.85 16.37
C ILE A 54 -0.05 -18.94 15.90
N ALA A 55 0.29 -17.78 15.31
CA ALA A 55 -0.68 -16.90 14.69
C ALA A 55 -0.36 -16.67 13.23
N LEU A 56 -1.40 -16.76 12.39
CA LEU A 56 -1.36 -16.43 10.98
C LEU A 56 -2.25 -15.20 10.76
N ASN A 57 -1.67 -14.14 10.21
CA ASN A 57 -2.36 -12.90 9.91
C ASN A 57 -2.27 -12.58 8.42
N LEU A 58 -3.35 -12.06 7.88
CA LEU A 58 -3.48 -11.59 6.52
C LEU A 58 -3.94 -10.14 6.54
N LYS A 59 -3.28 -9.30 5.75
CA LYS A 59 -3.72 -7.92 5.47
C LYS A 59 -3.78 -7.70 3.98
N LEU A 60 -4.93 -7.26 3.51
CA LEU A 60 -5.14 -6.83 2.13
C LEU A 60 -5.48 -5.35 2.14
N SER A 61 -4.79 -4.56 1.34
CA SER A 61 -5.04 -3.14 1.15
C SER A 61 -5.19 -2.84 -0.33
N THR A 62 -6.26 -2.15 -0.70
CA THR A 62 -6.48 -1.68 -2.05
C THR A 62 -7.03 -0.26 -2.04
N THR A 63 -6.59 0.54 -3.01
CA THR A 63 -7.00 1.94 -3.17
C THR A 63 -7.18 2.20 -4.65
N GLY A 64 -8.21 2.92 -5.01
CA GLY A 64 -8.41 3.37 -6.38
C GLY A 64 -7.22 4.18 -6.90
N GLY A 65 -7.06 4.25 -8.19
CA GLY A 65 -5.99 4.98 -8.83
C GLY A 65 -6.02 6.48 -8.47
N ARG A 66 -4.85 7.08 -8.36
CA ARG A 66 -4.71 8.53 -8.16
C ARG A 66 -4.75 9.24 -9.50
N TYR A 67 -5.29 10.46 -9.50
CA TYR A 67 -5.20 11.33 -10.65
C TYR A 67 -3.85 12.06 -10.66
N LEU A 68 -3.18 12.03 -11.80
CA LEU A 68 -1.91 12.69 -12.05
C LEU A 68 -2.06 13.74 -13.15
N THR A 69 -1.20 14.73 -13.10
CA THR A 69 -0.98 15.66 -14.22
C THR A 69 -0.02 15.00 -15.20
N PRO A 70 -0.35 14.91 -16.49
CA PRO A 70 0.55 14.35 -17.50
C PRO A 70 1.87 15.10 -17.57
N ILE A 71 2.93 14.39 -17.94
CA ILE A 71 4.25 14.99 -18.19
C ILE A 71 4.28 15.49 -19.63
N ASP A 72 4.58 16.78 -19.82
CA ASP A 72 4.89 17.35 -21.12
C ASP A 72 6.29 16.93 -21.55
N LEU A 73 6.37 15.99 -22.50
CA LEU A 73 7.65 15.43 -22.95
C LEU A 73 8.49 16.46 -23.71
N GLU A 74 7.87 17.34 -24.50
CA GLU A 74 8.58 18.33 -25.29
C GLU A 74 9.19 19.42 -24.41
N ALA A 75 8.39 19.99 -23.52
CA ALA A 75 8.88 20.96 -22.54
C ALA A 75 9.91 20.35 -21.58
N SER A 76 9.72 19.08 -21.19
CA SER A 76 10.67 18.36 -20.32
C SER A 76 12.00 18.11 -21.02
N ALA A 77 11.99 17.76 -22.29
CA ALA A 77 13.20 17.57 -23.08
C ALA A 77 13.97 18.89 -23.24
N ALA A 78 13.27 19.99 -23.53
CA ALA A 78 13.88 21.30 -23.63
C ALA A 78 14.49 21.80 -22.32
N ALA A 79 13.83 21.49 -21.19
CA ALA A 79 14.26 21.90 -19.84
C ALA A 79 15.25 20.94 -19.18
N GLY A 80 15.43 19.72 -19.70
CA GLY A 80 16.25 18.67 -19.09
C GLY A 80 15.72 18.15 -17.76
N ARG A 81 14.44 18.39 -17.42
CA ARG A 81 13.77 18.00 -16.17
C ARG A 81 12.29 17.75 -16.40
N THR A 82 11.62 17.12 -15.44
CA THR A 82 10.17 16.91 -15.51
C THR A 82 9.42 18.24 -15.51
N ILE A 83 8.60 18.45 -16.54
CA ILE A 83 7.62 19.53 -16.65
C ILE A 83 6.24 18.88 -16.84
N TYR A 84 5.25 19.36 -16.09
CA TYR A 84 3.88 18.86 -16.15
C TYR A 84 3.03 19.76 -17.06
N ASP A 85 2.09 19.15 -17.78
CA ASP A 85 1.07 19.90 -18.54
C ASP A 85 -0.05 20.35 -17.59
N GLU A 86 0.08 21.56 -17.06
CA GLU A 86 -0.90 22.13 -16.14
C GLU A 86 -2.27 22.37 -16.77
N SER A 87 -2.36 22.43 -18.12
CA SER A 87 -3.65 22.54 -18.81
C SER A 87 -4.47 21.26 -18.66
N GLN A 88 -3.80 20.12 -18.47
CA GLN A 88 -4.39 18.80 -18.23
C GLN A 88 -4.19 18.33 -16.78
N ALA A 89 -4.21 19.28 -15.83
CA ALA A 89 -4.02 18.95 -14.42
C ALA A 89 -5.02 17.89 -13.95
N TYR A 90 -4.48 16.80 -13.36
CA TYR A 90 -5.24 15.67 -12.76
C TYR A 90 -6.21 14.96 -13.71
N THR A 91 -5.87 14.83 -14.98
CA THR A 91 -6.68 14.11 -15.98
C THR A 91 -6.28 12.67 -16.17
N GLN A 92 -5.02 12.33 -15.89
CA GLN A 92 -4.49 10.99 -16.06
C GLN A 92 -4.75 10.13 -14.81
N LEU A 93 -5.54 9.06 -14.96
CA LEU A 93 -5.79 8.09 -13.88
C LEU A 93 -4.67 7.04 -13.85
N GLN A 94 -4.03 6.89 -12.70
CA GLN A 94 -3.04 5.85 -12.43
C GLN A 94 -3.74 4.52 -12.10
N ASP A 95 -3.04 3.41 -12.27
CA ASP A 95 -3.53 2.09 -11.86
C ASP A 95 -3.83 2.05 -10.35
N ALA A 96 -4.81 1.21 -9.99
CA ALA A 96 -5.20 1.02 -8.61
C ALA A 96 -4.05 0.38 -7.81
N TYR A 97 -3.88 0.86 -6.58
CA TYR A 97 -2.96 0.28 -5.63
C TYR A 97 -3.51 -1.02 -5.06
N PHE A 98 -2.67 -2.04 -5.01
CA PHE A 98 -3.00 -3.31 -4.37
C PHE A 98 -1.79 -3.87 -3.62
N ARG A 99 -2.00 -4.32 -2.38
CA ARG A 99 -0.97 -4.96 -1.58
C ARG A 99 -1.57 -6.00 -0.66
N MET A 100 -0.91 -7.14 -0.58
CA MET A 100 -1.25 -8.23 0.33
C MET A 100 -0.04 -8.59 1.17
N ASP A 101 -0.22 -8.57 2.50
CA ASP A 101 0.81 -8.90 3.47
C ASP A 101 0.36 -10.13 4.27
N VAL A 102 1.30 -11.01 4.58
CA VAL A 102 1.08 -12.20 5.43
C VAL A 102 2.08 -12.17 6.57
N ARG A 103 1.63 -12.36 7.79
CA ARG A 103 2.49 -12.51 8.97
C ARG A 103 2.26 -13.85 9.62
N LEU A 104 3.32 -14.60 9.81
CA LEU A 104 3.38 -15.80 10.64
C LEU A 104 4.14 -15.46 11.92
N SER A 105 3.58 -15.77 13.08
CA SER A 105 4.27 -15.60 14.35
C SER A 105 4.16 -16.83 15.23
N TYR A 106 5.20 -17.07 16.02
CA TYR A 106 5.26 -18.10 17.06
C TYR A 106 5.64 -17.46 18.37
N ARG A 107 4.72 -17.53 19.34
CA ARG A 107 4.89 -16.99 20.69
C ARG A 107 5.02 -18.13 21.68
N MET A 108 6.05 -18.05 22.53
CA MET A 108 6.31 -18.95 23.64
C MET A 108 6.22 -18.19 24.95
N GLU A 109 5.44 -18.71 25.90
CA GLU A 109 5.35 -18.17 27.27
C GLU A 109 6.20 -19.03 28.21
N LEU A 110 7.26 -18.44 28.77
CA LEU A 110 8.27 -19.09 29.60
C LEU A 110 8.12 -18.69 31.08
N GLY A 111 6.87 -18.62 31.57
CA GLY A 111 6.55 -18.20 32.93
C GLY A 111 6.72 -16.69 33.15
N ALA A 112 7.91 -16.22 33.52
CA ALA A 112 8.18 -14.78 33.73
C ALA A 112 8.54 -14.00 32.46
N SER A 113 8.74 -14.68 31.33
CA SER A 113 9.14 -14.03 30.07
C SER A 113 8.38 -14.61 28.88
N THR A 114 8.27 -13.81 27.82
CA THR A 114 7.63 -14.21 26.56
C THR A 114 8.60 -13.99 25.41
N MET A 115 8.75 -15.00 24.58
CA MET A 115 9.51 -14.90 23.32
C MET A 115 8.55 -14.98 22.13
N GLU A 116 8.73 -14.10 21.15
CA GLU A 116 7.96 -14.11 19.91
C GLU A 116 8.93 -14.04 18.71
N PHE A 117 8.80 -15.02 17.84
CA PHE A 117 9.42 -15.01 16.51
C PHE A 117 8.34 -14.73 15.49
N SER A 118 8.56 -13.78 14.60
CA SER A 118 7.63 -13.50 13.51
C SER A 118 8.34 -13.28 12.19
N LEU A 119 7.64 -13.64 11.12
CA LEU A 119 8.04 -13.39 9.74
C LEU A 119 6.91 -12.65 9.05
N ASP A 120 7.16 -11.38 8.73
CA ASP A 120 6.25 -10.55 7.96
C ASP A 120 6.65 -10.62 6.48
N LEU A 121 5.80 -11.20 5.65
CA LEU A 121 5.93 -11.26 4.21
C LEU A 121 5.14 -10.10 3.62
N GLN A 122 5.82 -9.01 3.28
CA GLN A 122 5.20 -7.82 2.72
C GLN A 122 5.04 -7.96 1.21
N ASN A 123 3.89 -7.52 0.70
CA ASN A 123 3.56 -7.57 -0.73
C ASN A 123 3.81 -8.96 -1.33
N VAL A 124 3.17 -9.99 -0.77
CA VAL A 124 3.36 -11.41 -1.19
C VAL A 124 2.96 -11.65 -2.65
N THR A 125 2.13 -10.80 -3.22
CA THR A 125 1.74 -10.83 -4.64
C THR A 125 2.80 -10.22 -5.55
N ASN A 126 3.83 -9.57 -4.98
CA ASN A 126 4.84 -8.81 -5.70
C ASN A 126 4.24 -7.80 -6.70
N ASN A 127 3.10 -7.19 -6.35
CA ASN A 127 2.45 -6.22 -7.20
C ASN A 127 3.29 -4.94 -7.32
N GLN A 128 3.51 -4.49 -8.54
CA GLN A 128 4.30 -3.29 -8.82
C GLN A 128 3.40 -2.04 -8.78
N ASN A 129 3.17 -1.55 -7.56
CA ASN A 129 2.45 -0.30 -7.37
C ASN A 129 3.32 0.88 -7.80
N VAL A 130 2.82 1.74 -8.66
CA VAL A 130 3.56 2.91 -9.12
C VAL A 130 3.75 3.89 -7.96
N PHE A 131 5.00 4.30 -7.73
CA PHE A 131 5.35 5.32 -6.74
C PHE A 131 5.36 6.71 -7.37
N THR A 132 6.14 6.90 -8.44
CA THR A 132 6.25 8.17 -9.15
C THR A 132 6.62 7.95 -10.61
N GLN A 133 6.36 8.97 -11.43
CA GLN A 133 6.80 9.05 -12.82
C GLN A 133 7.60 10.33 -12.99
N SER A 134 8.70 10.25 -13.75
CA SER A 134 9.55 11.39 -14.03
C SER A 134 10.12 11.32 -15.45
N TYR A 135 10.45 12.48 -16.00
CA TYR A 135 11.17 12.55 -17.27
C TYR A 135 12.64 12.12 -17.07
N ASN A 136 13.13 11.28 -17.98
CA ASN A 136 14.51 10.83 -17.97
C ASN A 136 15.27 11.47 -19.14
N PRO A 137 16.20 12.40 -18.88
CA PRO A 137 16.96 13.08 -19.95
C PRO A 137 17.85 12.16 -20.78
N ARG A 138 18.23 10.99 -20.24
CA ARG A 138 19.10 10.03 -20.94
C ARG A 138 18.35 9.24 -22.00
N THR A 139 17.08 8.92 -21.75
CA THR A 139 16.25 8.12 -22.66
C THR A 139 15.27 8.97 -23.47
N GLY A 140 15.08 10.23 -23.09
CA GLY A 140 14.08 11.13 -23.68
C GLY A 140 12.63 10.72 -23.38
N GLY A 141 12.38 9.84 -22.41
CA GLY A 141 11.08 9.29 -22.09
C GLY A 141 10.71 9.39 -20.62
N ILE A 142 9.57 8.81 -20.26
CA ILE A 142 9.09 8.72 -18.87
C ILE A 142 9.69 7.47 -18.21
N THR A 143 10.30 7.65 -17.07
CA THR A 143 10.71 6.57 -16.17
C THR A 143 9.66 6.42 -15.06
N THR A 144 9.18 5.21 -14.85
CA THR A 144 8.26 4.86 -13.76
C THR A 144 9.05 4.20 -12.65
N GLU A 145 8.94 4.72 -11.45
CA GLU A 145 9.47 4.13 -10.24
C GLU A 145 8.33 3.42 -9.50
N TYR A 146 8.61 2.21 -9.02
CA TYR A 146 7.65 1.40 -8.31
C TYR A 146 7.93 1.39 -6.81
N GLN A 147 6.89 1.20 -6.03
CA GLN A 147 7.00 0.93 -4.60
C GLN A 147 7.65 -0.42 -4.37
N GLN A 148 8.05 -0.67 -3.12
CA GLN A 148 8.69 -1.91 -2.74
C GLN A 148 7.86 -3.14 -3.13
N GLY A 149 8.48 -4.06 -3.86
CA GLY A 149 7.93 -5.37 -4.19
C GLY A 149 7.88 -6.31 -2.98
N PHE A 150 7.96 -7.61 -3.22
CA PHE A 150 8.01 -8.61 -2.15
C PHE A 150 9.20 -8.39 -1.22
N PHE A 151 8.92 -8.34 0.10
CA PHE A 151 9.94 -8.09 1.11
C PHE A 151 9.67 -8.88 2.40
N PRO A 152 10.53 -9.86 2.78
CA PRO A 152 10.42 -10.58 4.04
C PRO A 152 11.10 -9.80 5.17
N VAL A 153 10.43 -9.70 6.33
CA VAL A 153 10.95 -9.05 7.54
C VAL A 153 10.87 -10.02 8.71
N PRO A 154 11.97 -10.70 9.07
CA PRO A 154 12.02 -11.48 10.29
C PRO A 154 12.12 -10.55 11.52
N THR A 155 11.38 -10.87 12.57
CA THR A 155 11.40 -10.13 13.83
C THR A 155 11.50 -11.09 15.01
N PHE A 156 12.33 -10.74 15.98
CA PHE A 156 12.41 -11.40 17.27
C PHE A 156 12.09 -10.40 18.37
N ARG A 157 11.20 -10.78 19.28
CA ARG A 157 10.84 -10.01 20.47
C ARG A 157 11.02 -10.86 21.70
N TRP A 158 11.66 -10.33 22.72
CA TRP A 158 11.76 -10.92 24.03
C TRP A 158 11.29 -9.92 25.08
N THR A 159 10.31 -10.32 25.87
CA THR A 159 9.73 -9.53 26.96
C THR A 159 9.95 -10.27 28.27
N PHE A 160 10.47 -9.60 29.28
CA PHE A 160 10.80 -10.13 30.61
C PHE A 160 10.31 -9.17 31.70
#